data_713cc4ba3b80521391476ef08ce8bc8b
#
_entry.id   713cc4ba3b80521391476ef08ce8bc8b
#
_cell.length_a   1.000
_cell.length_b   1.000
_cell.length_c   1.000
_cell.angle_alpha   90.00
_cell.angle_beta   90.00
_cell.angle_gamma   90.00
#
_symmetry.space_group_name_H-M   'P 1'
#
loop_
_entity.id
_entity.type
_entity.pdbx_description
1 polymer ?
#
loop_
_entity_poly.entity_id
_entity_poly.type
_entity_poly.pdbx_seq_one_letter_code
_entity_poly.pdbx_strand_id
1 'polypeptide(L)'
;SQTELFSLKVIDVAIIDEASQVLEPQLLPLLCATTAVNRGDYNLNRLAIGKFILIGDHKQLPAVVSQPREMSRVTEDSLQAIGLTDCRNSLFERLHRLSSLQGTKNIVEMLHRQGRMHPSICEFVNRNYYNGGLDAVPLPHQQEPLAFGTRPDDDRWTAFVAGTRMAFISVQADEAEYYTKIESKQEQTKLAQGLPNVGDSSKSNKREAETVARLIHTLCQLYSRSGIPFSPCKQIGIIVPFRAQIAMIRKALAERHIPDTADITIDTVER
;
A
#
# COMPACT_ATOMS: atom_id res chain seq x y z
N SER A 1 12.74 -28.75 -0.51
CA SER A 1 11.53 -27.99 -0.14
C SER A 1 11.80 -27.19 1.13
N GLN A 2 11.10 -26.07 1.34
CA GLN A 2 11.27 -25.25 2.57
C GLN A 2 11.00 -26.06 3.86
N THR A 3 10.27 -27.15 3.77
CA THR A 3 9.94 -28.05 4.89
C THR A 3 11.14 -28.85 5.41
N GLU A 4 12.13 -29.11 4.60
CA GLU A 4 13.32 -29.91 5.00
C GLU A 4 14.19 -29.19 6.03
N LEU A 5 14.27 -27.86 5.99
CA LEU A 5 15.04 -27.09 6.96
C LEU A 5 14.50 -27.30 8.39
N PHE A 6 13.19 -27.33 8.55
CA PHE A 6 12.53 -27.49 9.85
C PHE A 6 12.57 -28.91 10.39
N SER A 7 12.77 -29.93 9.55
CA SER A 7 12.98 -31.31 10.01
C SER A 7 14.37 -31.51 10.67
N LEU A 8 15.31 -30.62 10.37
CA LEU A 8 16.71 -30.73 10.79
C LEU A 8 17.06 -29.87 12.01
N LYS A 9 16.26 -28.82 12.31
CA LYS A 9 16.60 -27.84 13.33
C LYS A 9 15.40 -27.38 14.12
N VAL A 10 15.56 -27.33 15.44
CA VAL A 10 14.61 -26.65 16.33
C VAL A 10 14.95 -25.15 16.37
N ILE A 11 13.93 -24.32 16.24
CA ILE A 11 14.02 -22.87 16.28
C ILE A 11 13.34 -22.39 17.55
N ASP A 12 14.06 -21.73 18.42
CA ASP A 12 13.50 -21.24 19.68
C ASP A 12 12.48 -20.13 19.45
N VAL A 13 12.80 -19.18 18.54
CA VAL A 13 11.92 -18.06 18.20
C VAL A 13 11.96 -17.80 16.69
N ALA A 14 10.80 -17.75 16.07
CA ALA A 14 10.61 -17.28 14.71
C ALA A 14 10.03 -15.85 14.73
N ILE A 15 10.67 -14.93 14.03
CA ILE A 15 10.18 -13.56 13.87
C ILE A 15 9.69 -13.42 12.42
N ILE A 16 8.43 -13.03 12.26
CA ILE A 16 7.77 -12.87 10.95
C ILE A 16 7.44 -11.39 10.80
N ASP A 17 8.20 -10.73 9.94
CA ASP A 17 7.99 -9.32 9.60
C ASP A 17 6.95 -9.19 8.48
N GLU A 18 6.27 -8.05 8.41
CA GLU A 18 5.14 -7.77 7.50
C GLU A 18 4.04 -8.86 7.56
N ALA A 19 3.82 -9.44 8.74
CA ALA A 19 2.89 -10.55 8.94
C ALA A 19 1.42 -10.21 8.61
N SER A 20 1.07 -8.94 8.56
CA SER A 20 -0.24 -8.45 8.10
C SER A 20 -0.45 -8.62 6.59
N GLN A 21 0.64 -8.77 5.81
CA GLN A 21 0.61 -8.97 4.36
C GLN A 21 0.74 -10.45 3.95
N VAL A 22 0.79 -11.36 4.91
CA VAL A 22 0.89 -12.81 4.68
C VAL A 22 -0.42 -13.49 5.06
N LEU A 23 -1.01 -14.22 4.12
CA LEU A 23 -2.24 -14.96 4.38
C LEU A 23 -2.01 -16.08 5.39
N GLU A 24 -3.00 -16.34 6.24
CA GLU A 24 -2.91 -17.39 7.26
C GLU A 24 -2.53 -18.77 6.70
N PRO A 25 -3.09 -19.26 5.59
CA PRO A 25 -2.70 -20.54 5.01
C PRO A 25 -1.21 -20.63 4.60
N GLN A 26 -0.57 -19.51 4.34
CA GLN A 26 0.86 -19.46 4.00
C GLN A 26 1.75 -19.59 5.24
N LEU A 27 1.28 -19.15 6.42
CA LEU A 27 2.02 -19.23 7.67
C LEU A 27 1.82 -20.58 8.40
N LEU A 28 0.67 -21.20 8.28
CA LEU A 28 0.35 -22.45 8.99
C LEU A 28 1.38 -23.57 8.75
N PRO A 29 1.85 -23.86 7.52
CA PRO A 29 2.87 -24.89 7.30
C PRO A 29 4.17 -24.62 8.05
N LEU A 30 4.53 -23.33 8.20
CA LEU A 30 5.71 -22.93 8.97
C LEU A 30 5.50 -23.12 10.47
N LEU A 31 4.38 -22.65 11.01
CA LEU A 31 4.10 -22.66 12.44
C LEU A 31 3.77 -24.05 12.97
N CYS A 32 3.22 -24.93 12.11
CA CYS A 32 2.90 -26.31 12.42
C CYS A 32 4.02 -27.30 12.05
N ALA A 33 5.18 -26.82 11.57
CA ALA A 33 6.29 -27.68 11.25
C ALA A 33 6.75 -28.48 12.48
N THR A 34 7.02 -29.77 12.27
CA THR A 34 7.48 -30.67 13.33
C THR A 34 8.88 -31.18 13.04
N THR A 35 9.64 -31.44 14.09
CA THR A 35 10.94 -32.09 14.02
C THR A 35 10.92 -33.38 14.85
N ALA A 36 11.61 -34.39 14.34
CA ALA A 36 11.80 -35.65 15.08
C ALA A 36 12.84 -35.42 16.18
N VAL A 37 12.49 -35.75 17.41
CA VAL A 37 13.41 -35.77 18.53
C VAL A 37 13.61 -37.21 18.95
N ASN A 38 14.81 -37.74 18.68
CA ASN A 38 15.20 -39.06 19.19
C ASN A 38 15.52 -38.98 20.67
N ARG A 39 14.64 -39.49 21.52
CA ARG A 39 14.89 -39.73 22.95
C ARG A 39 14.72 -41.21 23.25
N GLY A 40 15.79 -41.98 23.08
CA GLY A 40 15.75 -43.43 23.28
C GLY A 40 14.79 -44.12 22.32
N ASP A 41 14.00 -45.05 22.82
CA ASP A 41 13.08 -45.89 22.02
C ASP A 41 11.80 -45.16 21.53
N TYR A 42 11.64 -43.86 21.82
CA TYR A 42 10.45 -43.08 21.46
C TYR A 42 10.79 -41.96 20.47
N ASN A 43 10.21 -42.07 19.28
CA ASN A 43 10.18 -41.00 18.30
C ASN A 43 9.01 -40.06 18.64
N LEU A 44 9.30 -38.94 19.28
CA LEU A 44 8.33 -37.88 19.55
C LEU A 44 8.48 -36.75 18.54
N ASN A 45 7.43 -36.51 17.77
CA ASN A 45 7.35 -35.31 16.97
C ASN A 45 7.01 -34.10 17.87
N ARG A 46 7.86 -33.08 17.87
CA ARG A 46 7.58 -31.79 18.54
C ARG A 46 7.52 -30.69 17.52
N LEU A 47 6.86 -29.60 17.86
CA LEU A 47 6.91 -28.40 17.04
C LEU A 47 8.36 -27.96 16.83
N ALA A 48 8.70 -27.66 15.58
CA ALA A 48 10.03 -27.18 15.21
C ALA A 48 10.29 -25.74 15.69
N ILE A 49 9.21 -24.97 15.94
CA ILE A 49 9.26 -23.58 16.41
C ILE A 49 8.67 -23.52 17.82
N GLY A 50 9.46 -23.04 18.78
CA GLY A 50 9.05 -22.90 20.17
C GLY A 50 8.16 -21.70 20.44
N LYS A 51 8.47 -20.55 19.80
CA LYS A 51 7.73 -19.30 19.89
C LYS A 51 7.72 -18.60 18.55
N PHE A 52 6.73 -17.75 18.32
CA PHE A 52 6.74 -16.85 17.17
C PHE A 52 6.37 -15.43 17.60
N ILE A 53 6.91 -14.45 16.88
CA ILE A 53 6.62 -13.04 17.01
C ILE A 53 6.17 -12.57 15.63
N LEU A 54 4.96 -12.03 15.57
CA LEU A 54 4.41 -11.42 14.36
C LEU A 54 4.58 -9.92 14.45
N ILE A 55 5.25 -9.33 13.47
CA ILE A 55 5.41 -7.88 13.30
C ILE A 55 4.58 -7.51 12.06
N GLY A 56 3.76 -6.48 12.17
CA GLY A 56 2.91 -6.08 11.06
C GLY A 56 2.04 -4.89 11.41
N ASP A 57 1.29 -4.43 10.42
CA ASP A 57 0.39 -3.31 10.58
C ASP A 57 -0.90 -3.54 9.76
N HIS A 58 -1.99 -3.88 10.45
CA HIS A 58 -3.29 -4.12 9.84
C HIS A 58 -3.98 -2.86 9.32
N LYS A 59 -3.40 -1.67 9.53
CA LYS A 59 -3.86 -0.39 8.97
C LYS A 59 -3.21 -0.06 7.63
N GLN A 60 -2.16 -0.78 7.27
CA GLN A 60 -1.53 -0.70 5.96
C GLN A 60 -2.21 -1.65 4.96
N LEU A 61 -1.64 -1.79 3.76
CA LEU A 61 -2.20 -2.63 2.72
C LEU A 61 -2.25 -4.10 3.17
N PRO A 62 -3.40 -4.77 2.99
CA PRO A 62 -3.55 -6.19 3.30
C PRO A 62 -2.82 -7.06 2.27
N ALA A 63 -2.77 -8.37 2.54
CA ALA A 63 -2.32 -9.36 1.57
C ALA A 63 -3.15 -9.33 0.28
N VAL A 64 -2.49 -9.51 -0.87
CA VAL A 64 -3.17 -9.57 -2.18
C VAL A 64 -3.91 -10.90 -2.31
N VAL A 65 -5.21 -10.82 -2.56
CA VAL A 65 -6.07 -11.99 -2.74
C VAL A 65 -6.85 -11.88 -4.04
N SER A 66 -6.59 -12.79 -4.96
CA SER A 66 -7.25 -12.84 -6.27
C SER A 66 -8.63 -13.52 -6.23
N GLN A 67 -8.95 -14.27 -5.17
CA GLN A 67 -10.24 -14.95 -5.04
C GLN A 67 -11.39 -13.97 -4.74
N PRO A 68 -12.59 -14.18 -5.31
CA PRO A 68 -13.79 -13.45 -4.92
C PRO A 68 -14.08 -13.59 -3.42
N ARG A 69 -14.66 -12.55 -2.84
CA ARG A 69 -14.93 -12.50 -1.39
C ARG A 69 -15.88 -13.60 -0.92
N GLU A 70 -16.81 -14.00 -1.77
CA GLU A 70 -17.79 -15.06 -1.47
C GLU A 70 -17.11 -16.43 -1.28
N MET A 71 -16.01 -16.66 -2.00
CA MET A 71 -15.26 -17.93 -1.94
C MET A 71 -14.28 -18.01 -0.77
N SER A 72 -14.01 -16.92 -0.10
CA SER A 72 -13.06 -16.85 1.01
C SER A 72 -13.74 -16.91 2.39
N ARG A 73 -15.06 -16.78 2.43
CA ARG A 73 -15.84 -16.86 3.66
C ARG A 73 -15.76 -18.27 4.28
N VAL A 74 -15.55 -18.29 5.59
CA VAL A 74 -15.53 -19.51 6.38
C VAL A 74 -16.94 -19.75 6.96
N THR A 75 -17.51 -20.92 6.67
CA THR A 75 -18.84 -21.32 7.13
C THR A 75 -18.83 -22.33 8.27
N GLU A 76 -17.69 -22.96 8.51
CA GLU A 76 -17.50 -23.97 9.58
C GLU A 76 -17.52 -23.32 10.97
N ASP A 77 -18.44 -23.73 11.82
CA ASP A 77 -18.62 -23.18 13.17
C ASP A 77 -17.37 -23.30 14.04
N SER A 78 -16.65 -24.42 13.93
CA SER A 78 -15.40 -24.65 14.66
C SER A 78 -14.29 -23.66 14.29
N LEU A 79 -14.21 -23.26 13.03
CA LEU A 79 -13.24 -22.27 12.56
C LEU A 79 -13.69 -20.86 12.91
N GLN A 80 -14.99 -20.58 12.83
CA GLN A 80 -15.53 -19.29 13.28
C GLN A 80 -15.33 -19.08 14.79
N ALA A 81 -15.45 -20.13 15.59
CA ALA A 81 -15.23 -20.08 17.03
C ALA A 81 -13.81 -19.63 17.42
N ILE A 82 -12.80 -19.93 16.59
CA ILE A 82 -11.42 -19.44 16.75
C ILE A 82 -11.17 -18.11 16.02
N GLY A 83 -12.23 -17.44 15.57
CA GLY A 83 -12.17 -16.13 14.92
C GLY A 83 -11.79 -16.13 13.44
N LEU A 84 -11.67 -17.31 12.79
CA LEU A 84 -11.41 -17.42 11.35
C LEU A 84 -12.75 -17.31 10.60
N THR A 85 -13.07 -16.10 10.14
CA THR A 85 -14.32 -15.80 9.43
C THR A 85 -14.13 -15.61 7.92
N ASP A 86 -12.92 -15.28 7.51
CA ASP A 86 -12.56 -15.03 6.11
C ASP A 86 -11.07 -15.38 5.90
N CYS A 87 -10.77 -16.27 4.95
CA CYS A 87 -9.40 -16.68 4.61
C CYS A 87 -8.56 -15.59 3.93
N ARG A 88 -9.14 -14.43 3.64
CA ARG A 88 -8.43 -13.25 3.12
C ARG A 88 -7.72 -12.47 4.22
N ASN A 89 -8.06 -12.71 5.48
CA ASN A 89 -7.42 -12.08 6.61
C ASN A 89 -6.08 -12.76 6.92
N SER A 90 -5.12 -11.98 7.37
CA SER A 90 -3.86 -12.51 7.88
C SER A 90 -4.06 -13.14 9.27
N LEU A 91 -3.18 -14.07 9.62
CA LEU A 91 -3.11 -14.60 11.00
C LEU A 91 -2.85 -13.44 12.00
N PHE A 92 -2.01 -12.46 11.63
CA PHE A 92 -1.73 -11.28 12.43
C PHE A 92 -3.02 -10.54 12.81
N GLU A 93 -3.84 -10.22 11.81
CA GLU A 93 -5.11 -9.49 12.02
C GLU A 93 -6.10 -10.30 12.87
N ARG A 94 -6.21 -11.60 12.61
CA ARG A 94 -7.09 -12.49 13.38
C ARG A 94 -6.69 -12.53 14.84
N LEU A 95 -5.41 -12.75 15.15
CA LEU A 95 -4.91 -12.82 16.53
C LEU A 95 -5.02 -11.47 17.23
N HIS A 96 -4.72 -10.35 16.53
CA HIS A 96 -4.91 -9.01 17.06
C HIS A 96 -6.37 -8.75 17.45
N ARG A 97 -7.32 -9.14 16.61
CA ARG A 97 -8.75 -9.00 16.88
C ARG A 97 -9.19 -9.86 18.06
N LEU A 98 -8.76 -11.12 18.11
CA LEU A 98 -9.08 -12.01 19.22
C LEU A 98 -8.53 -11.49 20.55
N SER A 99 -7.30 -11.02 20.58
CA SER A 99 -6.71 -10.41 21.76
C SER A 99 -7.52 -9.21 22.26
N SER A 100 -7.99 -8.38 21.35
CA SER A 100 -8.84 -7.23 21.67
C SER A 100 -10.19 -7.65 22.25
N LEU A 101 -10.83 -8.67 21.69
CA LEU A 101 -12.11 -9.20 22.15
C LEU A 101 -12.02 -9.90 23.51
N GLN A 102 -10.95 -10.65 23.75
CA GLN A 102 -10.74 -11.40 24.98
C GLN A 102 -10.11 -10.56 26.09
N GLY A 103 -9.73 -9.31 25.81
CA GLY A 103 -9.06 -8.45 26.78
C GLY A 103 -7.69 -8.99 27.22
N THR A 104 -7.04 -9.82 26.39
CA THR A 104 -5.75 -10.43 26.70
C THR A 104 -4.68 -9.34 26.60
N LYS A 105 -4.23 -8.86 27.75
CA LYS A 105 -3.15 -7.89 27.85
C LYS A 105 -1.80 -8.62 27.73
N ASN A 106 -0.77 -7.91 27.25
CA ASN A 106 0.65 -8.36 27.19
C ASN A 106 1.02 -9.32 26.04
N ILE A 107 0.17 -9.55 25.06
CA ILE A 107 0.53 -10.29 23.83
C ILE A 107 0.53 -9.43 22.57
N VAL A 108 -0.03 -8.23 22.66
CA VAL A 108 -0.06 -7.24 21.59
C VAL A 108 0.53 -5.94 22.10
N GLU A 109 1.51 -5.43 21.38
CA GLU A 109 2.18 -4.14 21.67
C GLU A 109 2.16 -3.29 20.41
N MET A 110 1.92 -1.98 20.58
CA MET A 110 1.99 -1.01 19.49
C MET A 110 3.30 -0.21 19.57
N LEU A 111 4.01 -0.12 18.47
CA LEU A 111 5.16 0.76 18.36
C LEU A 111 4.67 2.20 18.10
N HIS A 112 4.87 3.07 19.08
CA HIS A 112 4.39 4.45 19.04
C HIS A 112 5.31 5.41 18.30
N ARG A 113 6.62 5.12 18.23
CA ARG A 113 7.62 6.04 17.67
C ARG A 113 7.95 5.69 16.23
N GLN A 114 7.73 6.63 15.32
CA GLN A 114 8.07 6.48 13.91
C GLN A 114 9.24 7.41 13.53
N GLY A 115 10.21 6.89 12.77
CA GLY A 115 11.40 7.61 12.30
C GLY A 115 11.41 7.87 10.79
N ARG A 116 10.33 7.63 10.07
CA ARG A 116 10.28 7.71 8.61
C ARG A 116 9.72 9.03 8.10
N MET A 117 8.51 9.37 8.55
CA MET A 117 7.74 10.49 7.99
C MET A 117 8.04 11.80 8.71
N HIS A 118 8.07 12.89 7.95
CA HIS A 118 8.01 14.24 8.51
C HIS A 118 6.72 14.40 9.36
N PRO A 119 6.73 15.15 10.48
CA PRO A 119 5.56 15.30 11.36
C PRO A 119 4.29 15.71 10.64
N SER A 120 4.35 16.65 9.70
CA SER A 120 3.17 17.10 8.93
C SER A 120 2.57 16.02 8.02
N ILE A 121 3.36 15.03 7.57
CA ILE A 121 2.86 13.87 6.83
C ILE A 121 2.30 12.84 7.83
N CYS A 122 3.00 12.63 8.94
CA CYS A 122 2.58 11.72 9.99
C CYS A 122 1.23 12.13 10.60
N GLU A 123 0.98 13.42 10.76
CA GLU A 123 -0.27 13.93 11.35
C GLU A 123 -1.52 13.37 10.66
N PHE A 124 -1.53 13.33 9.32
CA PHE A 124 -2.65 12.78 8.57
C PHE A 124 -2.91 11.30 8.89
N VAL A 125 -1.89 10.47 8.80
CA VAL A 125 -2.03 9.02 9.05
C VAL A 125 -2.30 8.74 10.53
N ASN A 126 -1.67 9.49 11.43
CA ASN A 126 -1.82 9.36 12.87
C ASN A 126 -3.26 9.65 13.30
N ARG A 127 -3.83 10.73 12.80
CA ARG A 127 -5.21 11.13 13.10
C ARG A 127 -6.24 10.14 12.53
N ASN A 128 -6.04 9.65 11.29
CA ASN A 128 -7.05 8.88 10.59
C ASN A 128 -6.98 7.37 10.86
N TYR A 129 -5.80 6.84 11.23
CA TYR A 129 -5.59 5.40 11.35
C TYR A 129 -5.08 4.95 12.71
N TYR A 130 -4.34 5.82 13.44
CA TYR A 130 -3.68 5.45 14.69
C TYR A 130 -4.18 6.19 15.92
N ASN A 131 -5.31 6.90 15.81
CA ASN A 131 -5.97 7.61 16.94
C ASN A 131 -5.04 8.54 17.72
N GLY A 132 -4.09 9.18 17.06
CA GLY A 132 -3.09 10.04 17.70
C GLY A 132 -1.95 9.27 18.41
N GLY A 133 -1.85 7.95 18.23
CA GLY A 133 -0.89 7.12 18.96
C GLY A 133 0.52 7.10 18.39
N LEU A 134 0.83 7.85 17.31
CA LEU A 134 2.17 7.90 16.73
C LEU A 134 2.90 9.20 17.09
N ASP A 135 4.14 9.04 17.54
CA ASP A 135 5.08 10.14 17.80
C ASP A 135 6.23 10.11 16.79
N ALA A 136 6.56 11.25 16.20
CA ALA A 136 7.73 11.36 15.34
C ALA A 136 9.00 11.38 16.20
N VAL A 137 9.99 10.56 15.85
CA VAL A 137 11.34 10.67 16.39
C VAL A 137 11.98 11.88 15.71
N PRO A 138 12.56 12.86 16.45
CA PRO A 138 13.08 14.08 15.83
C PRO A 138 14.41 13.83 15.10
N LEU A 139 14.39 12.99 14.08
CA LEU A 139 15.55 12.73 13.22
C LEU A 139 15.76 13.89 12.25
N PRO A 140 16.99 14.15 11.77
CA PRO A 140 17.31 15.29 10.91
C PRO A 140 16.37 15.40 9.69
N HIS A 141 16.15 14.31 8.96
CA HIS A 141 15.30 14.30 7.77
C HIS A 141 13.79 14.55 8.08
N GLN A 142 13.36 14.30 9.32
CA GLN A 142 11.99 14.60 9.75
C GLN A 142 11.80 16.09 10.09
N GLN A 143 12.88 16.85 10.21
CA GLN A 143 12.86 18.28 10.54
C GLN A 143 13.22 19.16 9.33
N GLU A 144 13.46 18.57 8.17
CA GLU A 144 13.81 19.32 6.97
C GLU A 144 12.68 20.28 6.59
N PRO A 145 13.00 21.59 6.35
CA PRO A 145 12.01 22.54 5.87
C PRO A 145 11.54 22.18 4.46
N LEU A 146 10.52 22.87 3.97
CA LEU A 146 10.15 22.81 2.55
C LEU A 146 11.33 23.29 1.69
N ALA A 147 11.55 22.61 0.57
CA ALA A 147 12.65 22.92 -0.33
C ALA A 147 12.51 24.32 -0.98
N PHE A 148 11.30 24.85 -1.04
CA PHE A 148 11.01 26.13 -1.66
C PHE A 148 10.20 27.02 -0.72
N GLY A 149 10.42 28.36 -0.88
CA GLY A 149 9.50 29.37 -0.37
C GLY A 149 8.53 29.84 -1.46
N THR A 150 7.39 30.35 -1.05
CA THR A 150 6.47 31.07 -1.92
C THR A 150 7.03 32.48 -2.23
N ARG A 151 6.78 33.00 -3.46
CA ARG A 151 7.15 34.34 -3.86
C ARG A 151 5.90 35.19 -4.10
N PRO A 152 5.96 36.53 -3.96
CA PRO A 152 4.80 37.38 -4.18
C PRO A 152 4.23 37.35 -5.61
N ASP A 153 5.05 36.97 -6.58
CA ASP A 153 4.71 36.85 -8.01
C ASP A 153 4.27 35.43 -8.40
N ASP A 154 4.27 34.51 -7.51
CA ASP A 154 3.77 33.14 -7.76
C ASP A 154 2.26 33.18 -8.06
N ASP A 155 1.85 32.50 -9.12
CA ASP A 155 0.44 32.20 -9.31
C ASP A 155 -0.08 31.24 -8.20
N ARG A 156 -1.39 31.16 -8.06
CA ARG A 156 -2.02 30.38 -7.00
C ARG A 156 -1.59 28.91 -6.97
N TRP A 157 -1.37 28.31 -8.14
CA TRP A 157 -0.95 26.90 -8.24
C TRP A 157 0.52 26.73 -7.82
N THR A 158 1.39 27.60 -8.32
CA THR A 158 2.82 27.60 -7.98
C THR A 158 3.04 27.84 -6.49
N ALA A 159 2.34 28.81 -5.91
CA ALA A 159 2.39 29.09 -4.47
C ALA A 159 1.89 27.90 -3.64
N PHE A 160 0.81 27.23 -4.07
CA PHE A 160 0.30 26.02 -3.44
C PHE A 160 1.35 24.90 -3.45
N VAL A 161 1.95 24.61 -4.60
CA VAL A 161 2.96 23.54 -4.72
C VAL A 161 4.21 23.86 -3.90
N ALA A 162 4.67 25.13 -3.92
CA ALA A 162 5.85 25.57 -3.16
C ALA A 162 5.64 25.51 -1.65
N GLY A 163 4.44 25.82 -1.17
CA GLY A 163 4.13 25.94 0.25
C GLY A 163 3.54 24.67 0.90
N THR A 164 3.38 23.56 0.15
CA THR A 164 2.65 22.40 0.65
C THR A 164 3.52 21.15 0.64
N ARG A 165 3.65 20.48 1.79
CA ARG A 165 4.38 19.20 1.88
C ARG A 165 3.49 18.01 1.54
N MET A 166 2.22 18.06 1.89
CA MET A 166 1.24 17.02 1.61
C MET A 166 -0.08 17.67 1.19
N ALA A 167 -0.64 17.21 0.10
CA ALA A 167 -1.88 17.75 -0.44
C ALA A 167 -2.79 16.64 -0.98
N PHE A 168 -4.08 16.87 -0.87
CA PHE A 168 -5.10 16.15 -1.63
C PHE A 168 -5.65 17.09 -2.71
N ILE A 169 -5.45 16.73 -3.97
CA ILE A 169 -5.91 17.51 -5.11
C ILE A 169 -7.11 16.78 -5.72
N SER A 170 -8.30 17.31 -5.48
CA SER A 170 -9.52 16.79 -6.09
C SER A 170 -9.57 17.11 -7.57
N VAL A 171 -9.70 16.08 -8.39
CA VAL A 171 -9.88 16.21 -9.85
C VAL A 171 -11.31 15.80 -10.16
N GLN A 172 -12.18 16.78 -10.38
CA GLN A 172 -13.56 16.52 -10.78
C GLN A 172 -13.63 16.18 -12.27
N ALA A 173 -14.38 15.13 -12.60
CA ALA A 173 -14.77 14.90 -13.99
C ALA A 173 -15.77 15.99 -14.43
N ASP A 174 -15.67 16.49 -15.67
CA ASP A 174 -16.75 17.31 -16.23
C ASP A 174 -18.00 16.47 -16.32
N GLU A 175 -19.13 17.00 -15.86
CA GLU A 175 -20.42 16.34 -16.01
C GLU A 175 -20.70 15.97 -17.47
N ALA A 176 -20.34 16.84 -18.41
CA ALA A 176 -20.47 16.60 -19.84
C ALA A 176 -19.68 15.34 -20.30
N GLU A 177 -18.45 15.15 -19.81
CA GLU A 177 -17.64 13.96 -20.16
C GLU A 177 -18.21 12.67 -19.52
N TYR A 178 -18.81 12.79 -18.33
CA TYR A 178 -19.47 11.69 -17.65
C TYR A 178 -20.73 11.25 -18.41
N TYR A 179 -21.59 12.19 -18.83
CA TYR A 179 -22.79 11.90 -19.61
C TYR A 179 -22.47 11.36 -21.01
N THR A 180 -21.48 11.90 -21.69
CA THR A 180 -21.02 11.39 -23.00
C THR A 180 -20.54 9.93 -22.90
N LYS A 181 -19.87 9.54 -21.80
CA LYS A 181 -19.47 8.15 -21.55
C LYS A 181 -20.66 7.23 -21.24
N ILE A 182 -21.70 7.74 -20.59
CA ILE A 182 -22.92 6.96 -20.31
C ILE A 182 -23.70 6.73 -21.62
N GLU A 183 -23.86 7.76 -22.44
CA GLU A 183 -24.54 7.64 -23.74
C GLU A 183 -23.79 6.70 -24.68
N SER A 184 -22.47 6.82 -24.77
CA SER A 184 -21.66 5.89 -25.58
C SER A 184 -21.69 4.45 -25.06
N LYS A 185 -21.81 4.22 -23.75
CA LYS A 185 -22.03 2.88 -23.20
C LYS A 185 -23.42 2.31 -23.53
N GLN A 186 -24.43 3.14 -23.52
CA GLN A 186 -25.79 2.71 -23.90
C GLN A 186 -25.91 2.39 -25.40
N GLU A 187 -25.25 3.13 -26.27
CA GLU A 187 -25.13 2.83 -27.69
C GLU A 187 -24.27 1.58 -27.97
N GLN A 188 -23.13 1.45 -27.28
CA GLN A 188 -22.28 0.26 -27.39
C GLN A 188 -22.95 -1.00 -26.84
N THR A 189 -23.81 -0.91 -25.82
CA THR A 189 -24.60 -2.06 -25.34
C THR A 189 -25.65 -2.51 -26.37
N LYS A 190 -26.14 -1.59 -27.21
CA LYS A 190 -27.04 -1.91 -28.33
C LYS A 190 -26.32 -2.51 -29.55
N LEU A 191 -25.03 -2.16 -29.75
CA LEU A 191 -24.22 -2.71 -30.86
C LEU A 191 -23.44 -3.99 -30.49
N ALA A 192 -23.21 -4.28 -29.21
CA ALA A 192 -22.31 -5.33 -28.76
C ALA A 192 -22.95 -6.68 -28.44
N GLN A 193 -23.99 -7.05 -29.15
CA GLN A 193 -24.39 -8.46 -29.21
C GLN A 193 -23.50 -9.23 -30.19
N GLY A 194 -22.20 -9.25 -29.99
CA GLY A 194 -21.34 -10.06 -30.83
C GLY A 194 -19.82 -9.82 -30.86
N LEU A 195 -19.26 -8.90 -30.11
CA LEU A 195 -17.80 -8.67 -30.13
C LEU A 195 -17.20 -8.68 -28.71
N PRO A 196 -15.98 -9.26 -28.52
CA PRO A 196 -15.34 -9.29 -27.21
C PRO A 196 -14.98 -7.87 -26.76
N ASN A 197 -15.22 -7.57 -25.48
CA ASN A 197 -14.93 -6.30 -24.84
C ASN A 197 -13.51 -5.81 -25.12
N VAL A 198 -13.40 -4.78 -25.94
CA VAL A 198 -12.16 -4.01 -26.05
C VAL A 198 -12.12 -3.00 -24.89
N GLY A 199 -11.24 -3.30 -23.94
CA GLY A 199 -10.51 -2.38 -23.04
C GLY A 199 -11.24 -1.20 -22.42
N ASP A 200 -11.81 -1.47 -21.35
CA ASP A 200 -11.83 -0.81 -20.05
C ASP A 200 -11.25 0.63 -19.96
N SER A 201 -12.01 1.60 -20.48
CA SER A 201 -11.74 3.03 -20.26
C SER A 201 -12.03 3.48 -18.80
N SER A 202 -12.57 2.59 -17.96
CA SER A 202 -12.93 2.89 -16.56
C SER A 202 -11.75 2.91 -15.60
N LYS A 203 -10.57 2.41 -16.02
CA LYS A 203 -9.34 2.31 -15.19
C LYS A 203 -8.29 3.38 -15.50
N SER A 204 -8.65 4.41 -16.24
CA SER A 204 -7.76 5.55 -16.53
C SER A 204 -8.52 6.87 -16.42
N ASN A 205 -7.81 7.89 -15.91
CA ASN A 205 -8.33 9.24 -15.74
C ASN A 205 -7.36 10.24 -16.39
N LYS A 206 -7.78 10.84 -17.50
CA LYS A 206 -6.97 11.80 -18.26
C LYS A 206 -6.64 13.06 -17.44
N ARG A 207 -7.61 13.59 -16.69
CA ARG A 207 -7.42 14.80 -15.88
C ARG A 207 -6.45 14.59 -14.73
N GLU A 208 -6.51 13.42 -14.06
CA GLU A 208 -5.49 13.07 -13.08
C GLU A 208 -4.10 13.03 -13.71
N ALA A 209 -3.95 12.41 -14.89
CA ALA A 209 -2.68 12.37 -15.60
C ALA A 209 -2.16 13.76 -15.97
N GLU A 210 -3.03 14.64 -16.45
CA GLU A 210 -2.71 16.05 -16.77
C GLU A 210 -2.32 16.83 -15.50
N THR A 211 -3.00 16.59 -14.38
CA THR A 211 -2.70 17.22 -13.10
C THR A 211 -1.35 16.76 -12.56
N VAL A 212 -1.04 15.47 -12.66
CA VAL A 212 0.29 14.92 -12.31
C VAL A 212 1.37 15.54 -13.17
N ALA A 213 1.17 15.62 -14.49
CA ALA A 213 2.14 16.24 -15.40
C ALA A 213 2.33 17.74 -15.10
N ARG A 214 1.25 18.46 -14.78
CA ARG A 214 1.33 19.87 -14.35
C ARG A 214 2.12 20.02 -13.05
N LEU A 215 1.89 19.15 -12.08
CA LEU A 215 2.61 19.15 -10.80
C LEU A 215 4.11 18.95 -11.01
N ILE A 216 4.50 17.95 -11.81
CA ILE A 216 5.92 17.67 -12.11
C ILE A 216 6.56 18.85 -12.85
N HIS A 217 5.87 19.42 -13.83
CA HIS A 217 6.37 20.61 -14.53
C HIS A 217 6.62 21.78 -13.57
N THR A 218 5.68 22.05 -12.66
CA THR A 218 5.83 23.10 -11.64
C THR A 218 7.00 22.81 -10.70
N LEU A 219 7.17 21.55 -10.26
CA LEU A 219 8.33 21.17 -9.45
C LEU A 219 9.64 21.41 -10.18
N CYS A 220 9.76 21.04 -11.46
CA CYS A 220 10.95 21.33 -12.26
C CYS A 220 11.27 22.83 -12.31
N GLN A 221 10.25 23.68 -12.47
CA GLN A 221 10.42 25.15 -12.47
C GLN A 221 10.86 25.65 -11.08
N LEU A 222 10.27 25.16 -10.00
CA LEU A 222 10.61 25.53 -8.63
C LEU A 222 12.06 25.16 -8.29
N TYR A 223 12.50 23.98 -8.64
CA TYR A 223 13.88 23.53 -8.45
C TYR A 223 14.86 24.38 -9.27
N SER A 224 14.55 24.60 -10.55
CA SER A 224 15.37 25.42 -11.45
C SER A 224 15.53 26.84 -10.94
N ARG A 225 14.43 27.50 -10.54
CA ARG A 225 14.47 28.88 -10.05
C ARG A 225 15.18 29.03 -8.68
N SER A 226 15.26 27.95 -7.93
CA SER A 226 15.94 27.92 -6.62
C SER A 226 17.42 27.51 -6.72
N GLY A 227 17.91 27.17 -7.91
CA GLY A 227 19.27 26.72 -8.13
C GLY A 227 19.57 25.37 -7.46
N ILE A 228 18.54 24.59 -7.11
CA ILE A 228 18.69 23.28 -6.46
C ILE A 228 18.73 22.21 -7.56
N PRO A 229 19.77 21.36 -7.59
CA PRO A 229 19.84 20.26 -8.54
C PRO A 229 18.61 19.32 -8.41
N PHE A 230 17.97 19.06 -9.54
CA PHE A 230 16.78 18.22 -9.59
C PHE A 230 16.81 17.28 -10.79
N SER A 231 16.53 16.02 -10.54
CA SER A 231 16.38 15.00 -11.55
C SER A 231 15.07 14.25 -11.31
N PRO A 232 14.03 14.47 -12.15
CA PRO A 232 12.74 13.81 -11.97
C PRO A 232 12.82 12.29 -11.82
N CYS A 233 13.67 11.64 -12.61
CA CYS A 233 13.83 10.18 -12.57
C CYS A 233 14.41 9.63 -11.26
N LYS A 234 15.11 10.47 -10.47
CA LYS A 234 15.70 10.07 -9.18
C LYS A 234 14.89 10.51 -7.97
N GLN A 235 14.08 11.55 -8.11
CA GLN A 235 13.43 12.21 -6.97
C GLN A 235 11.91 12.12 -7.00
N ILE A 236 11.31 11.66 -8.12
CA ILE A 236 9.86 11.48 -8.24
C ILE A 236 9.54 9.99 -8.40
N GLY A 237 8.61 9.51 -7.57
CA GLY A 237 7.91 8.25 -7.74
C GLY A 237 6.41 8.52 -7.91
N ILE A 238 5.78 7.84 -8.84
CA ILE A 238 4.33 7.94 -9.08
C ILE A 238 3.72 6.57 -8.84
N ILE A 239 2.73 6.52 -7.95
CA ILE A 239 1.99 5.30 -7.63
C ILE A 239 0.57 5.45 -8.14
N VAL A 240 0.09 4.46 -8.86
CA VAL A 240 -1.25 4.46 -9.46
C VAL A 240 -2.03 3.20 -9.10
N PRO A 241 -3.37 3.26 -9.04
CA PRO A 241 -4.17 2.07 -8.73
C PRO A 241 -4.23 1.07 -9.89
N PHE A 242 -4.05 1.52 -11.15
CA PHE A 242 -4.23 0.67 -12.32
C PHE A 242 -3.15 0.88 -13.38
N ARG A 243 -2.70 -0.20 -14.02
CA ARG A 243 -1.66 -0.16 -15.08
C ARG A 243 -2.05 0.73 -16.27
N ALA A 244 -3.35 0.82 -16.60
CA ALA A 244 -3.83 1.69 -17.68
C ALA A 244 -3.50 3.18 -17.41
N GLN A 245 -3.47 3.61 -16.15
CA GLN A 245 -3.14 4.96 -15.75
C GLN A 245 -1.66 5.29 -15.99
N ILE A 246 -0.75 4.30 -15.92
CA ILE A 246 0.68 4.49 -16.22
C ILE A 246 0.88 5.04 -17.63
N ALA A 247 0.24 4.43 -18.63
CA ALA A 247 0.34 4.87 -20.02
C ALA A 247 -0.22 6.28 -20.22
N MET A 248 -1.32 6.61 -19.54
CA MET A 248 -1.94 7.93 -19.59
C MET A 248 -1.03 9.01 -19.01
N ILE A 249 -0.40 8.75 -17.86
CA ILE A 249 0.56 9.69 -17.24
C ILE A 249 1.79 9.86 -18.11
N ARG A 250 2.37 8.79 -18.65
CA ARG A 250 3.52 8.89 -19.57
C ARG A 250 3.21 9.75 -20.79
N LYS A 251 2.02 9.60 -21.36
CA LYS A 251 1.54 10.43 -22.47
C LYS A 251 1.44 11.90 -22.06
N ALA A 252 0.81 12.20 -20.92
CA ALA A 252 0.67 13.58 -20.44
C ALA A 252 2.02 14.25 -20.12
N LEU A 253 3.00 13.49 -19.62
CA LEU A 253 4.37 13.97 -19.40
C LEU A 253 5.07 14.30 -20.72
N ALA A 254 4.95 13.43 -21.72
CA ALA A 254 5.54 13.63 -23.04
C ALA A 254 4.93 14.84 -23.75
N GLU A 255 3.62 15.04 -23.69
CA GLU A 255 2.93 16.20 -24.27
C GLU A 255 3.38 17.53 -23.67
N ARG A 256 3.86 17.56 -22.44
CA ARG A 256 4.42 18.74 -21.77
C ARG A 256 5.91 18.98 -22.03
N HIS A 257 6.56 18.07 -22.77
CA HIS A 257 7.99 18.17 -23.11
C HIS A 257 8.90 18.38 -21.89
N ILE A 258 8.55 17.75 -20.75
CA ILE A 258 9.36 17.87 -19.53
C ILE A 258 10.61 16.99 -19.70
N PRO A 259 11.83 17.54 -19.55
CA PRO A 259 13.05 16.75 -19.69
C PRO A 259 13.16 15.67 -18.59
N ASP A 260 13.89 14.60 -18.86
CA ASP A 260 14.23 13.52 -17.93
C ASP A 260 13.04 12.81 -17.27
N THR A 261 11.87 12.80 -17.93
CA THR A 261 10.67 12.15 -17.40
C THR A 261 10.49 10.72 -17.90
N ALA A 262 11.23 10.28 -18.92
CA ALA A 262 11.11 8.95 -19.50
C ALA A 262 11.38 7.84 -18.45
N ASP A 263 12.35 8.07 -17.58
CA ASP A 263 12.83 7.13 -16.57
C ASP A 263 12.20 7.32 -15.19
N ILE A 264 11.19 8.21 -15.06
CA ILE A 264 10.44 8.32 -13.80
C ILE A 264 9.80 6.96 -13.48
N THR A 265 9.99 6.50 -12.25
CA THR A 265 9.31 5.30 -11.76
C THR A 265 7.82 5.57 -11.64
N ILE A 266 7.02 4.89 -12.45
CA ILE A 266 5.54 4.89 -12.37
C ILE A 266 5.12 3.44 -12.23
N ASP A 267 4.53 3.08 -11.10
CA ASP A 267 4.15 1.69 -10.82
C ASP A 267 2.79 1.61 -10.12
N THR A 268 2.23 0.40 -10.07
CA THR A 268 1.03 0.15 -9.27
C THR A 268 1.40 -0.11 -7.82
N VAL A 269 0.43 0.06 -6.92
CA VAL A 269 0.60 -0.24 -5.48
C VAL A 269 0.96 -1.70 -5.26
N GLU A 270 0.41 -2.59 -6.08
CA GLU A 270 0.66 -4.02 -6.06
C GLU A 270 1.58 -4.38 -7.23
N ARG A 271 2.72 -4.96 -6.92
CA ARG A 271 3.66 -5.50 -7.92
C ARG A 271 3.34 -6.93 -8.28
#